data_30ba3f289fd2577ab783ddbacc45c8b2
#
_entry.id   30ba3f289fd2577ab783ddbacc45c8b2
#
_cell.length_a   1.000
_cell.length_b   1.000
_cell.length_c   1.000
_cell.angle_alpha   90.00
_cell.angle_beta   90.00
_cell.angle_gamma   90.00
#
_symmetry.space_group_name_H-M   'P 1'
#
loop_
_entity.id
_entity.type
_entity.pdbx_description
1 polymer ?
#
loop_
_entity_poly.entity_id
_entity_poly.type
_entity_poly.pdbx_seq_one_letter_code
_entity_poly.pdbx_strand_id
1 'polypeptide(L)'
;MPTNQIETTQVLSTLNHLQSLYDSEQDSEKMKLLGKVGLIELCGWLEMSIDKLILSVAVLNEPNLKFLNGKIKKITTFEYEKSIKELLIFLKGLEFYEKFESDEAIQSDITLYKSKTETEKIYEDKTLITMRHAAAHTLTSLSQITNYNAPSY
;
A
#
# COMPACT_ATOMS: atom_id res chain seq x y z
N MET A 1 25.38 6.66 -5.50
CA MET A 1 24.32 5.65 -5.32
C MET A 1 23.01 6.39 -5.23
N PRO A 2 21.96 6.06 -5.99
CA PRO A 2 20.68 6.70 -5.80
C PRO A 2 20.21 6.41 -4.38
N THR A 3 19.86 7.43 -3.64
CA THR A 3 19.29 7.32 -2.31
C THR A 3 17.94 6.62 -2.44
N ASN A 4 17.85 5.37 -1.98
CA ASN A 4 16.59 4.61 -1.92
C ASN A 4 15.67 5.15 -0.81
N GLN A 5 15.61 6.46 -0.63
CA GLN A 5 14.68 7.09 0.29
C GLN A 5 13.26 6.98 -0.24
N ILE A 6 12.36 6.55 0.62
CA ILE A 6 10.93 6.60 0.33
C ILE A 6 10.52 8.06 0.33
N GLU A 7 10.09 8.54 -0.81
CA GLU A 7 9.63 9.93 -0.97
C GLU A 7 8.19 10.04 -0.44
N THR A 8 8.04 10.66 0.72
CA THR A 8 6.73 10.87 1.37
C THR A 8 6.14 12.24 1.08
N THR A 9 6.99 13.24 0.80
CA THR A 9 6.58 14.64 0.66
C THR A 9 5.58 14.82 -0.49
N GLN A 10 5.85 14.18 -1.62
CA GLN A 10 5.00 14.32 -2.80
C GLN A 10 3.63 13.69 -2.59
N VAL A 11 3.55 12.48 -2.02
CA VAL A 11 2.26 11.82 -1.76
C VAL A 11 1.44 12.59 -0.73
N LEU A 12 2.08 13.07 0.35
CA LEU A 12 1.39 13.88 1.36
C LEU A 12 0.84 15.17 0.75
N SER A 13 1.62 15.85 -0.11
CA SER A 13 1.16 17.05 -0.83
C SER A 13 -0.06 16.74 -1.71
N THR A 14 -0.01 15.63 -2.46
CA THR A 14 -1.12 15.19 -3.32
C THR A 14 -2.36 14.86 -2.50
N LEU A 15 -2.22 14.09 -1.42
CA LEU A 15 -3.33 13.70 -0.56
C LEU A 15 -3.96 14.92 0.14
N ASN A 16 -3.15 15.86 0.64
CA ASN A 16 -3.64 17.10 1.24
C ASN A 16 -4.39 17.98 0.22
N HIS A 17 -3.92 18.02 -1.02
CA HIS A 17 -4.63 18.75 -2.08
C HIS A 17 -5.97 18.08 -2.40
N LEU A 18 -6.01 16.77 -2.54
CA LEU A 18 -7.24 16.01 -2.76
C LEU A 18 -8.23 16.18 -1.60
N GLN A 19 -7.75 16.19 -0.36
CA GLN A 19 -8.57 16.45 0.82
C GLN A 19 -9.18 17.86 0.76
N SER A 20 -8.37 18.87 0.44
CA SER A 20 -8.88 20.25 0.30
C SER A 20 -9.97 20.37 -0.77
N LEU A 21 -9.79 19.69 -1.91
CA LEU A 21 -10.81 19.64 -2.97
C LEU A 21 -12.08 18.93 -2.50
N TYR A 22 -11.92 17.80 -1.78
CA TYR A 22 -13.03 17.05 -1.22
C TYR A 22 -13.85 17.88 -0.24
N ASP A 23 -13.18 18.59 0.68
CA ASP A 23 -13.82 19.41 1.72
C ASP A 23 -14.56 20.63 1.15
N SER A 24 -14.13 21.13 -0.01
CA SER A 24 -14.77 22.27 -0.70
C SER A 24 -15.86 21.86 -1.70
N GLU A 25 -15.98 20.59 -2.06
CA GLU A 25 -16.94 20.11 -3.04
C GLU A 25 -18.31 19.87 -2.40
N GLN A 26 -19.38 20.18 -3.13
CA GLN A 26 -20.76 19.97 -2.70
C GLN A 26 -21.48 18.89 -3.53
N ASP A 27 -20.93 18.56 -4.68
CA ASP A 27 -21.44 17.50 -5.53
C ASP A 27 -21.02 16.12 -5.01
N SER A 28 -21.97 15.32 -4.58
CA SER A 28 -21.72 14.01 -3.99
C SER A 28 -21.00 13.05 -4.93
N GLU A 29 -21.20 13.12 -6.24
CA GLU A 29 -20.53 12.26 -7.21
C GLU A 29 -19.06 12.67 -7.39
N LYS A 30 -18.77 13.97 -7.37
CA LYS A 30 -17.39 14.47 -7.39
C LYS A 30 -16.65 14.15 -6.09
N MET A 31 -17.31 14.28 -4.94
CA MET A 31 -16.73 13.86 -3.64
C MET A 31 -16.33 12.38 -3.67
N LYS A 32 -17.20 11.51 -4.16
CA LYS A 32 -16.89 10.08 -4.32
C LYS A 32 -15.70 9.85 -5.25
N LEU A 33 -15.62 10.60 -6.34
CA LEU A 33 -14.49 10.49 -7.28
C LEU A 33 -13.19 10.94 -6.61
N LEU A 34 -13.19 12.05 -5.89
CA LEU A 34 -12.01 12.55 -5.17
C LEU A 34 -11.54 11.55 -4.10
N GLY A 35 -12.44 10.98 -3.31
CA GLY A 35 -12.11 9.93 -2.34
C GLY A 35 -11.51 8.69 -3.01
N LYS A 36 -12.06 8.27 -4.15
CA LYS A 36 -11.50 7.17 -4.94
C LYS A 36 -10.09 7.46 -5.44
N VAL A 37 -9.84 8.65 -5.96
CA VAL A 37 -8.51 9.05 -6.43
C VAL A 37 -7.52 9.06 -5.28
N GLY A 38 -7.88 9.64 -4.12
CA GLY A 38 -7.03 9.66 -2.93
C GLY A 38 -6.65 8.25 -2.46
N LEU A 39 -7.61 7.33 -2.46
CA LEU A 39 -7.36 5.93 -2.09
C LEU A 39 -6.40 5.23 -3.07
N ILE A 40 -6.57 5.45 -4.37
CA ILE A 40 -5.68 4.86 -5.39
C ILE A 40 -4.25 5.43 -5.25
N GLU A 41 -4.11 6.73 -5.04
CA GLU A 41 -2.80 7.39 -4.83
C GLU A 41 -2.09 6.84 -3.59
N LEU A 42 -2.79 6.74 -2.46
CA LEU A 42 -2.23 6.18 -1.23
C LEU A 42 -1.76 4.74 -1.41
N CYS A 43 -2.60 3.89 -1.99
CA CYS A 43 -2.27 2.49 -2.20
C CYS A 43 -1.12 2.32 -3.22
N GLY A 44 -1.11 3.10 -4.29
CA GLY A 44 -0.01 3.10 -5.26
C GLY A 44 1.32 3.52 -4.63
N TRP A 45 1.30 4.52 -3.75
CA TRP A 45 2.48 4.92 -3.00
C TRP A 45 2.96 3.81 -2.04
N LEU A 46 2.05 3.12 -1.35
CA LEU A 46 2.39 1.98 -0.48
C LEU A 46 3.06 0.87 -1.27
N GLU A 47 2.49 0.47 -2.41
CA GLU A 47 3.04 -0.57 -3.29
C GLU A 47 4.46 -0.19 -3.75
N MET A 48 4.65 1.02 -4.29
CA MET A 48 5.97 1.49 -4.73
C MET A 48 6.98 1.60 -3.58
N SER A 49 6.54 1.96 -2.38
CA SER A 49 7.40 2.09 -1.20
C SER A 49 7.92 0.73 -0.75
N ILE A 50 7.06 -0.29 -0.76
CA ILE A 50 7.44 -1.67 -0.45
C ILE A 50 8.44 -2.19 -1.49
N ASP A 51 8.19 -1.98 -2.76
CA ASP A 51 9.11 -2.37 -3.84
C ASP A 51 10.49 -1.74 -3.67
N LYS A 52 10.55 -0.45 -3.36
CA LYS A 52 11.82 0.26 -3.08
C LYS A 52 12.52 -0.29 -1.85
N LEU A 53 11.80 -0.56 -0.75
CA LEU A 53 12.37 -1.15 0.45
C LEU A 53 12.98 -2.51 0.15
N ILE A 54 12.25 -3.38 -0.54
CA ILE A 54 12.70 -4.71 -0.92
C ILE A 54 13.95 -4.64 -1.79
N LEU A 55 13.96 -3.77 -2.80
CA LEU A 55 15.12 -3.57 -3.67
C LEU A 55 16.32 -2.99 -2.91
N SER A 56 16.10 -2.19 -1.86
CA SER A 56 17.17 -1.60 -1.05
C SER A 56 17.91 -2.63 -0.20
N VAL A 57 17.22 -3.67 0.27
CA VAL A 57 17.83 -4.75 1.07
C VAL A 57 18.35 -5.91 0.23
N ALA A 58 18.07 -5.90 -1.07
CA ALA A 58 18.51 -6.89 -2.03
C ALA A 58 19.93 -6.61 -2.48
N VAL A 59 20.93 -7.16 -1.79
CA VAL A 59 22.33 -7.20 -2.28
C VAL A 59 22.44 -8.38 -3.24
N LEU A 60 22.04 -8.17 -4.51
CA LEU A 60 21.94 -9.23 -5.49
C LEU A 60 22.85 -8.94 -6.69
N ASN A 61 23.38 -10.01 -7.30
CA ASN A 61 23.97 -9.94 -8.64
C ASN A 61 22.89 -9.70 -9.71
N GLU A 62 23.27 -9.25 -10.91
CA GLU A 62 22.33 -8.89 -11.96
C GLU A 62 21.28 -9.96 -12.32
N PRO A 63 21.61 -11.28 -12.46
CA PRO A 63 20.62 -12.31 -12.74
C PRO A 63 19.53 -12.41 -11.65
N ASN A 64 19.96 -12.34 -10.38
CA ASN A 64 19.03 -12.41 -9.25
C ASN A 64 18.19 -11.16 -9.13
N LEU A 65 18.75 -9.99 -9.46
CA LEU A 65 17.99 -8.74 -9.52
C LEU A 65 16.91 -8.77 -10.60
N LYS A 66 17.23 -9.32 -11.79
CA LYS A 66 16.24 -9.50 -12.87
C LYS A 66 15.12 -10.45 -12.45
N PHE A 67 15.45 -11.53 -11.76
CA PHE A 67 14.47 -12.48 -11.24
C PHE A 67 13.59 -11.83 -10.16
N LEU A 68 14.19 -11.09 -9.22
CA LEU A 68 13.47 -10.35 -8.18
C LEU A 68 12.51 -9.32 -8.78
N ASN A 69 12.97 -8.53 -9.75
CA ASN A 69 12.11 -7.58 -10.45
C ASN A 69 10.93 -8.27 -11.16
N GLY A 70 11.15 -9.48 -11.69
CA GLY A 70 10.09 -10.30 -12.26
C GLY A 70 9.08 -10.81 -11.22
N LYS A 71 9.53 -11.05 -9.99
CA LYS A 71 8.66 -11.41 -8.85
C LYS A 71 7.87 -10.20 -8.36
N ILE A 72 8.53 -9.07 -8.12
CA ILE A 72 7.90 -7.81 -7.69
C ILE A 72 6.77 -7.41 -8.64
N LYS A 73 7.01 -7.46 -9.95
CA LYS A 73 5.98 -7.14 -10.96
C LYS A 73 4.75 -8.04 -10.92
N LYS A 74 4.85 -9.23 -10.34
CA LYS A 74 3.71 -10.15 -10.18
C LYS A 74 2.96 -9.93 -8.87
N ILE A 75 3.56 -9.23 -7.93
CA ILE A 75 2.97 -8.90 -6.65
C ILE A 75 2.20 -7.60 -6.84
N THR A 76 0.89 -7.69 -6.82
CA THR A 76 -0.03 -6.55 -7.05
C THR A 76 -0.71 -6.10 -5.77
N THR A 77 -0.18 -6.49 -4.62
CA THR A 77 -0.78 -6.20 -3.32
C THR A 77 0.30 -5.81 -2.31
N PHE A 78 -0.08 -5.02 -1.33
CA PHE A 78 0.75 -4.64 -0.19
C PHE A 78 0.40 -5.43 1.09
N GLU A 79 -0.31 -6.56 0.96
CA GLU A 79 -0.58 -7.48 2.07
C GLU A 79 0.73 -8.04 2.63
N TYR A 80 0.84 -8.04 3.97
CA TYR A 80 2.06 -8.52 4.62
C TYR A 80 2.33 -10.00 4.31
N GLU A 81 1.34 -10.86 4.55
CA GLU A 81 1.51 -12.32 4.42
C GLU A 81 1.75 -12.78 2.97
N LYS A 82 1.04 -12.18 2.00
CA LYS A 82 1.10 -12.60 0.59
C LYS A 82 2.21 -11.94 -0.21
N SER A 83 2.77 -10.84 0.29
CA SER A 83 3.71 -10.04 -0.48
C SER A 83 5.01 -9.81 0.25
N ILE A 84 4.99 -9.09 1.38
CA ILE A 84 6.21 -8.69 2.09
C ILE A 84 6.93 -9.91 2.65
N LYS A 85 6.22 -10.79 3.33
CA LYS A 85 6.75 -12.02 3.92
C LYS A 85 7.41 -12.91 2.87
N GLU A 86 6.71 -13.20 1.78
CA GLU A 86 7.25 -14.04 0.71
C GLU A 86 8.54 -13.46 0.11
N LEU A 87 8.57 -12.14 -0.10
CA LEU A 87 9.75 -11.47 -0.62
C LEU A 87 10.91 -11.45 0.38
N LEU A 88 10.65 -11.27 1.67
CA LEU A 88 11.69 -11.35 2.71
C LEU A 88 12.29 -12.75 2.81
N ILE A 89 11.45 -13.80 2.80
CA ILE A 89 11.91 -15.18 2.80
C ILE A 89 12.74 -15.47 1.55
N PHE A 90 12.27 -15.01 0.39
CA PHE A 90 13.00 -15.19 -0.87
C PHE A 90 14.39 -14.51 -0.83
N LEU A 91 14.48 -13.30 -0.28
CA LEU A 91 15.73 -12.51 -0.26
C LEU A 91 16.73 -12.94 0.78
N LYS A 92 16.26 -13.31 1.95
CA LYS A 92 17.10 -13.51 3.14
C LYS A 92 17.05 -14.95 3.69
N GLY A 93 16.12 -15.74 3.22
CA GLY A 93 15.89 -17.11 3.70
C GLY A 93 14.96 -17.18 4.90
N LEU A 94 14.48 -18.39 5.18
CA LEU A 94 13.49 -18.64 6.24
C LEU A 94 14.07 -18.38 7.63
N GLU A 95 15.32 -18.79 7.89
CA GLU A 95 15.98 -18.58 9.19
C GLU A 95 16.08 -17.09 9.57
N PHE A 96 16.42 -16.24 8.59
CA PHE A 96 16.42 -14.79 8.81
C PHE A 96 15.02 -14.30 9.11
N TYR A 97 14.02 -14.77 8.36
CA TYR A 97 12.63 -14.37 8.53
C TYR A 97 12.11 -14.76 9.93
N GLU A 98 12.39 -15.97 10.40
CA GLU A 98 11.98 -16.44 11.73
C GLU A 98 12.59 -15.57 12.85
N LYS A 99 13.87 -15.20 12.73
CA LYS A 99 14.52 -14.26 13.66
C LYS A 99 13.90 -12.86 13.60
N PHE A 100 13.64 -12.37 12.40
CA PHE A 100 12.99 -11.09 12.18
C PHE A 100 11.60 -11.06 12.79
N GLU A 101 10.81 -12.11 12.60
CA GLU A 101 9.46 -12.21 13.15
C GLU A 101 9.44 -12.44 14.67
N SER A 102 10.52 -12.97 15.26
CA SER A 102 10.64 -13.17 16.70
C SER A 102 11.07 -11.91 17.49
N ASP A 103 11.48 -10.85 16.82
CA ASP A 103 11.83 -9.56 17.44
C ASP A 103 10.55 -8.82 17.87
N GLU A 104 10.41 -8.54 19.18
CA GLU A 104 9.19 -7.94 19.74
C GLU A 104 8.87 -6.56 19.16
N ALA A 105 9.89 -5.74 18.87
CA ALA A 105 9.68 -4.44 18.27
C ALA A 105 9.15 -4.56 16.84
N ILE A 106 9.72 -5.46 16.06
CA ILE A 106 9.29 -5.74 14.68
C ILE A 106 7.90 -6.38 14.66
N GLN A 107 7.60 -7.27 15.57
CA GLN A 107 6.27 -7.85 15.74
C GLN A 107 5.21 -6.78 15.99
N SER A 108 5.52 -5.80 16.83
CA SER A 108 4.64 -4.66 17.08
C SER A 108 4.37 -3.86 15.81
N ASP A 109 5.43 -3.57 15.03
CA ASP A 109 5.32 -2.83 13.77
C ASP A 109 4.54 -3.63 12.71
N ILE A 110 4.77 -4.93 12.59
CA ILE A 110 4.02 -5.82 11.70
C ILE A 110 2.54 -5.84 12.08
N THR A 111 2.25 -5.95 13.37
CA THR A 111 0.88 -5.96 13.88
C THR A 111 0.17 -4.64 13.57
N LEU A 112 0.85 -3.52 13.80
CA LEU A 112 0.33 -2.20 13.46
C LEU A 112 0.09 -2.06 11.95
N TYR A 113 1.04 -2.50 11.12
CA TYR A 113 0.89 -2.49 9.68
C TYR A 113 -0.33 -3.31 9.22
N LYS A 114 -0.46 -4.56 9.71
CA LYS A 114 -1.60 -5.43 9.38
C LYS A 114 -2.93 -4.81 9.83
N SER A 115 -2.99 -4.25 11.04
CA SER A 115 -4.20 -3.62 11.54
C SER A 115 -4.65 -2.47 10.64
N LYS A 116 -3.72 -1.65 10.17
CA LYS A 116 -4.03 -0.51 9.30
C LYS A 116 -4.34 -0.89 7.85
N THR A 117 -3.82 -1.98 7.35
CA THR A 117 -3.95 -2.33 5.92
C THR A 117 -4.87 -3.51 5.65
N GLU A 118 -4.87 -4.52 6.53
CA GLU A 118 -5.49 -5.81 6.28
C GLU A 118 -6.68 -6.12 7.20
N THR A 119 -6.61 -5.71 8.47
CA THR A 119 -7.56 -6.14 9.50
C THR A 119 -8.41 -5.03 10.07
N GLU A 120 -7.92 -3.79 10.14
CA GLU A 120 -8.67 -2.66 10.66
C GLU A 120 -9.77 -2.26 9.67
N LYS A 121 -11.00 -2.25 10.14
CA LYS A 121 -12.15 -1.81 9.36
C LYS A 121 -12.15 -0.30 9.24
N ILE A 122 -11.81 0.22 8.07
CA ILE A 122 -11.76 1.64 7.81
C ILE A 122 -13.15 2.18 7.49
N TYR A 123 -13.95 1.39 6.77
CA TYR A 123 -15.30 1.79 6.38
C TYR A 123 -16.17 0.56 6.04
N GLU A 124 -17.42 0.50 6.51
CA GLU A 124 -18.41 -0.55 6.20
C GLU A 124 -17.81 -1.98 6.19
N ASP A 125 -17.04 -2.32 7.21
CA ASP A 125 -16.35 -3.61 7.32
C ASP A 125 -15.28 -3.87 6.25
N LYS A 126 -14.82 -2.84 5.54
CA LYS A 126 -13.80 -2.96 4.50
C LYS A 126 -12.42 -2.50 5.00
N THR A 127 -11.41 -3.29 4.69
CA THR A 127 -10.00 -2.95 4.92
C THR A 127 -9.48 -2.05 3.79
N LEU A 128 -8.33 -1.42 3.98
CA LEU A 128 -7.67 -0.62 2.93
C LEU A 128 -7.47 -1.43 1.65
N ILE A 129 -7.09 -2.71 1.78
CA ILE A 129 -6.89 -3.61 0.63
C ILE A 129 -8.21 -3.87 -0.13
N THR A 130 -9.29 -4.20 0.57
CA THR A 130 -10.58 -4.44 -0.08
C THR A 130 -11.16 -3.19 -0.72
N MET A 131 -10.96 -2.02 -0.09
CA MET A 131 -11.36 -0.73 -0.65
C MET A 131 -10.57 -0.41 -1.93
N ARG A 132 -9.26 -0.64 -1.92
CA ARG A 132 -8.41 -0.46 -3.11
C ARG A 132 -8.88 -1.33 -4.28
N HIS A 133 -9.17 -2.62 -4.03
CA HIS A 133 -9.70 -3.50 -5.06
C HIS A 133 -11.03 -2.98 -5.64
N ALA A 134 -11.95 -2.60 -4.77
CA ALA A 134 -13.21 -1.99 -5.21
C ALA A 134 -12.96 -0.73 -6.03
N ALA A 135 -12.10 0.18 -5.59
CA ALA A 135 -11.78 1.41 -6.30
C ALA A 135 -11.15 1.16 -7.68
N ALA A 136 -10.27 0.18 -7.81
CA ALA A 136 -9.59 -0.13 -9.08
C ALA A 136 -10.51 -0.80 -10.11
N HIS A 137 -11.45 -1.63 -9.66
CA HIS A 137 -12.27 -2.46 -10.55
C HIS A 137 -13.67 -1.90 -10.85
N THR A 138 -14.14 -0.90 -10.10
CA THR A 138 -15.45 -0.26 -10.33
C THR A 138 -15.40 0.93 -11.28
N LEU A 139 -14.73 0.80 -12.41
CA LEU A 139 -14.76 1.84 -13.45
C LEU A 139 -16.14 1.98 -14.12
N THR A 140 -17.06 1.03 -13.94
CA THR A 140 -18.27 0.94 -14.71
C THR A 140 -19.56 1.39 -14.02
N SER A 141 -19.57 1.65 -12.72
CA SER A 141 -20.72 2.30 -12.08
C SER A 141 -20.32 3.09 -10.84
N LEU A 142 -20.24 4.39 -10.99
CA LEU A 142 -20.15 5.34 -9.86
C LEU A 142 -21.31 5.13 -8.86
N SER A 143 -22.43 4.55 -9.28
CA SER A 143 -23.59 4.22 -8.45
C SER A 143 -23.35 3.12 -7.42
N GLN A 144 -22.29 2.29 -7.56
CA GLN A 144 -21.94 1.26 -6.59
C GLN A 144 -20.91 1.73 -5.56
N ILE A 145 -20.32 2.91 -5.76
CA ILE A 145 -19.45 3.55 -4.78
C ILE A 145 -20.33 4.38 -3.82
N THR A 146 -21.30 3.74 -3.21
CA THR A 146 -22.05 4.37 -2.14
C THR A 146 -21.13 4.62 -0.96
N ASN A 147 -20.92 5.91 -0.63
CA ASN A 147 -20.32 6.39 0.60
C ASN A 147 -18.80 6.17 0.78
N TYR A 148 -17.96 6.53 -0.20
CA TYR A 148 -16.57 6.83 0.12
C TYR A 148 -16.51 8.21 0.80
N ASN A 149 -16.59 8.23 2.13
CA ASN A 149 -16.09 9.37 2.89
C ASN A 149 -14.57 9.30 2.85
N ALA A 150 -13.89 10.42 2.60
CA ALA A 150 -12.44 10.45 2.64
C ALA A 150 -11.96 9.97 4.01
N PRO A 151 -11.07 8.98 4.09
CA PRO A 151 -10.49 8.64 5.36
C PRO A 151 -9.76 9.87 5.90
N SER A 152 -10.00 10.23 7.16
CA SER A 152 -9.20 11.24 7.86
C SER A 152 -7.78 10.68 7.99
N TYR A 153 -6.83 11.31 7.29
CA TYR A 153 -5.41 10.95 7.31
C TYR A 153 -4.71 11.44 8.58
#